data_f134d4f2341b80c2f6ff561c43258428
#
_entry.id   f134d4f2341b80c2f6ff561c43258428
#
_cell.length_a   1.000
_cell.length_b   1.000
_cell.length_c   1.000
_cell.angle_alpha   90.00
_cell.angle_beta   90.00
_cell.angle_gamma   90.00
#
_symmetry.space_group_name_H-M   'P 1'
#
loop_
_entity.id
_entity.type
_entity.pdbx_description
1 polymer ?
#
loop_
_entity_poly.entity_id
_entity_poly.type
_entity_poly.pdbx_seq_one_letter_code
_entity_poly.pdbx_strand_id
1 'polypeptide(L)'
;LLAGTAAFLLICAYGKQQPHRSFMHSFAALALLTACVDIIYPDVSAYFAVGFLSHLVLDFFNRKPEKLFWPWKKGFCLGLCSARGLVNRALLGCGMVSLAVILVISAPAGRLMAKIMRAIYG
;
A
#
# COMPACT_ATOMS: atom_id res chain seq x y z
N LEU A 1 -17.27 12.02 5.89
CA LEU A 1 -15.94 11.97 6.52
C LEU A 1 -15.95 11.07 7.76
N LEU A 2 -16.66 11.41 8.84
CA LEU A 2 -16.69 10.63 10.10
C LEU A 2 -17.12 9.17 9.89
N ALA A 3 -18.16 8.91 9.10
CA ALA A 3 -18.64 7.56 8.82
C ALA A 3 -17.59 6.72 8.07
N GLY A 4 -16.92 7.28 7.06
CA GLY A 4 -15.85 6.61 6.33
C GLY A 4 -14.66 6.29 7.22
N THR A 5 -14.25 7.25 8.06
CA THR A 5 -13.16 7.06 9.03
C THR A 5 -13.51 5.99 10.06
N ALA A 6 -14.71 6.01 10.62
CA ALA A 6 -15.16 5.00 11.56
C ALA A 6 -15.20 3.61 10.93
N ALA A 7 -15.75 3.49 9.72
CA ALA A 7 -15.77 2.23 8.98
C ALA A 7 -14.34 1.71 8.69
N PHE A 8 -13.44 2.58 8.26
CA PHE A 8 -12.04 2.22 8.01
C PHE A 8 -11.37 1.65 9.28
N LEU A 9 -11.52 2.33 10.41
CA LEU A 9 -10.96 1.88 11.69
C LEU A 9 -11.56 0.56 12.16
N LEU A 10 -12.87 0.36 11.99
CA LEU A 10 -13.54 -0.89 12.35
C LEU A 10 -13.05 -2.06 11.49
N ILE A 11 -12.88 -1.85 10.17
CA ILE A 11 -12.35 -2.86 9.25
C ILE A 11 -10.90 -3.21 9.63
N CYS A 12 -10.07 -2.22 9.95
CA CYS A 12 -8.70 -2.45 10.42
C CYS A 12 -8.66 -3.20 11.75
N ALA A 13 -9.52 -2.85 12.69
CA ALA A 13 -9.65 -3.53 13.98
C ALA A 13 -10.07 -5.00 13.82
N TYR A 14 -11.07 -5.25 12.96
CA TYR A 14 -11.47 -6.60 12.60
C TYR A 14 -10.33 -7.38 11.95
N GLY A 15 -9.64 -6.77 10.98
CA GLY A 15 -8.52 -7.39 10.27
C GLY A 15 -7.36 -7.77 11.20
N LYS A 16 -7.10 -6.94 12.22
CA LYS A 16 -6.08 -7.23 13.25
C LYS A 16 -6.39 -8.47 14.07
N GLN A 17 -7.67 -8.81 14.26
CA GLN A 17 -8.09 -10.00 15.00
C GLN A 17 -8.06 -11.28 14.14
N GLN A 18 -7.93 -11.15 12.83
CA GLN A 18 -7.86 -12.29 11.92
C GLN A 18 -6.44 -12.89 11.85
N PRO A 19 -6.31 -14.19 11.49
CA PRO A 19 -5.02 -14.79 11.25
C PRO A 19 -4.21 -13.99 10.23
N HIS A 20 -2.90 -13.92 10.45
CA HIS A 20 -1.98 -13.24 9.54
C HIS A 20 -2.12 -13.82 8.11
N ARG A 21 -2.09 -12.97 7.09
CA ARG A 21 -2.30 -13.33 5.67
C ARG A 21 -3.70 -13.88 5.35
N SER A 22 -4.70 -13.50 6.13
CA SER A 22 -6.10 -13.81 5.89
C SER A 22 -6.84 -12.58 5.33
N PHE A 23 -7.79 -12.03 6.07
CA PHE A 23 -8.65 -10.94 5.61
C PHE A 23 -7.88 -9.73 5.05
N MET A 24 -6.88 -9.22 5.79
CA MET A 24 -6.11 -8.03 5.38
C MET A 24 -5.24 -8.24 4.12
N HIS A 25 -5.05 -9.48 3.67
CA HIS A 25 -4.34 -9.84 2.44
C HIS A 25 -5.31 -10.46 1.42
N SER A 26 -6.48 -9.86 1.27
CA SER A 26 -7.54 -10.32 0.37
C SER A 26 -8.07 -9.20 -0.52
N PHE A 27 -8.65 -9.57 -1.63
CA PHE A 27 -9.39 -8.64 -2.49
C PHE A 27 -10.60 -8.00 -1.79
N ALA A 28 -11.19 -8.70 -0.81
CA ALA A 28 -12.27 -8.14 0.00
C ALA A 28 -11.80 -6.95 0.84
N ALA A 29 -10.64 -7.07 1.51
CA ALA A 29 -10.05 -5.96 2.25
C ALA A 29 -9.66 -4.80 1.32
N LEU A 30 -9.07 -5.09 0.15
CA LEU A 30 -8.77 -4.09 -0.87
C LEU A 30 -10.02 -3.28 -1.24
N ALA A 31 -11.12 -3.95 -1.58
CA ALA A 31 -12.36 -3.29 -1.99
C ALA A 31 -12.97 -2.45 -0.86
N LEU A 32 -13.08 -3.02 0.34
CA LEU A 32 -13.69 -2.36 1.50
C LEU A 32 -12.88 -1.14 1.96
N LEU A 33 -11.56 -1.28 2.09
CA LEU A 33 -10.70 -0.19 2.53
C LEU A 33 -10.60 0.91 1.48
N THR A 34 -10.54 0.56 0.18
CA THR A 34 -10.58 1.54 -0.90
C THR A 34 -11.88 2.31 -0.91
N ALA A 35 -13.03 1.65 -0.72
CA ALA A 35 -14.32 2.33 -0.63
C ALA A 35 -14.38 3.30 0.57
N CYS A 36 -13.81 2.92 1.72
CA CYS A 36 -13.71 3.83 2.86
C CYS A 36 -12.83 5.05 2.55
N VAL A 37 -11.69 4.83 1.90
CA VAL A 37 -10.79 5.93 1.48
C VAL A 37 -11.49 6.84 0.48
N ASP A 38 -12.26 6.29 -0.44
CA ASP A 38 -13.03 7.05 -1.43
C ASP A 38 -14.06 7.97 -0.77
N ILE A 39 -14.74 7.50 0.27
CA ILE A 39 -15.65 8.31 1.08
C ILE A 39 -14.91 9.42 1.86
N ILE A 40 -13.69 9.15 2.33
CA ILE A 40 -12.90 10.10 3.13
C ILE A 40 -12.21 11.12 2.21
N TYR A 41 -11.55 10.63 1.16
CA TYR A 41 -10.73 11.43 0.26
C TYR A 41 -10.68 10.81 -1.15
N PRO A 42 -11.64 11.13 -2.01
CA PRO A 42 -11.78 10.52 -3.36
C PRO A 42 -10.50 10.60 -4.21
N ASP A 43 -9.81 11.74 -4.16
CA ASP A 43 -8.59 11.98 -4.96
C ASP A 43 -7.44 11.01 -4.65
N VAL A 44 -7.47 10.37 -3.48
CA VAL A 44 -6.41 9.46 -3.00
C VAL A 44 -6.81 7.99 -3.16
N SER A 45 -8.09 7.68 -3.34
CA SER A 45 -8.62 6.31 -3.35
C SER A 45 -7.97 5.44 -4.42
N ALA A 46 -7.76 5.96 -5.63
CA ALA A 46 -7.09 5.23 -6.72
C ALA A 46 -5.64 4.88 -6.38
N TYR A 47 -4.89 5.81 -5.81
CA TYR A 47 -3.50 5.58 -5.39
C TYR A 47 -3.42 4.56 -4.25
N PHE A 48 -4.36 4.63 -3.31
CA PHE A 48 -4.50 3.65 -2.24
C PHE A 48 -4.75 2.25 -2.80
N ALA A 49 -5.70 2.11 -3.74
CA ALA A 49 -6.03 0.84 -4.38
C ALA A 49 -4.83 0.23 -5.11
N VAL A 50 -4.10 1.04 -5.89
CA VAL A 50 -2.89 0.60 -6.61
C VAL A 50 -1.79 0.17 -5.63
N GLY A 51 -1.55 0.94 -4.58
CA GLY A 51 -0.57 0.60 -3.55
C GLY A 51 -0.92 -0.70 -2.82
N PHE A 52 -2.17 -0.86 -2.44
CA PHE A 52 -2.64 -2.08 -1.77
C PHE A 52 -2.58 -3.30 -2.69
N LEU A 53 -3.00 -3.15 -3.95
CA LEU A 53 -2.91 -4.21 -4.95
C LEU A 53 -1.46 -4.62 -5.20
N SER A 54 -0.55 -3.66 -5.32
CA SER A 54 0.89 -3.91 -5.48
C SER A 54 1.45 -4.73 -4.30
N HIS A 55 1.01 -4.41 -3.08
CA HIS A 55 1.37 -5.17 -1.89
C HIS A 55 0.88 -6.64 -1.97
N LEU A 56 -0.38 -6.86 -2.38
CA LEU A 56 -0.91 -8.21 -2.56
C LEU A 56 -0.14 -8.99 -3.64
N VAL A 57 0.20 -8.33 -4.76
CA VAL A 57 0.98 -8.96 -5.83
C VAL A 57 2.36 -9.36 -5.35
N LEU A 58 3.07 -8.48 -4.63
CA LEU A 58 4.38 -8.79 -4.06
C LEU A 58 4.32 -9.94 -3.07
N ASP A 59 3.29 -9.95 -2.23
CA ASP A 59 3.09 -11.03 -1.26
C ASP A 59 2.71 -12.37 -1.92
N PHE A 60 2.01 -12.32 -3.06
CA PHE A 60 1.68 -13.50 -3.86
C PHE A 60 2.93 -14.22 -4.41
N PHE A 61 4.00 -13.49 -4.73
CA PHE A 61 5.30 -14.08 -5.10
C PHE A 61 6.02 -14.73 -3.93
N ASN A 62 5.58 -14.51 -2.72
CA ASN A 62 6.18 -15.04 -1.51
C ASN A 62 5.90 -16.54 -1.34
N ARG A 63 6.69 -17.23 -0.52
CA ARG A 63 6.51 -18.68 -0.25
C ARG A 63 5.37 -18.98 0.70
N LYS A 64 4.85 -17.98 1.41
CA LYS A 64 3.74 -18.16 2.34
C LYS A 64 2.43 -17.88 1.63
N PRO A 65 1.45 -18.82 1.64
CA PRO A 65 0.18 -18.66 0.96
C PRO A 65 -0.66 -17.55 1.59
N GLU A 66 -1.41 -16.84 0.76
CA GLU A 66 -2.37 -15.81 1.14
C GLU A 66 -3.79 -16.21 0.78
N LYS A 67 -4.74 -15.80 1.59
CA LYS A 67 -6.16 -16.04 1.35
C LYS A 67 -6.75 -14.89 0.53
N LEU A 68 -6.29 -14.74 -0.71
CA LEU A 68 -6.72 -13.68 -1.62
C LEU A 68 -8.23 -13.60 -1.81
N PHE A 69 -8.91 -14.76 -1.80
CA PHE A 69 -10.34 -14.88 -1.96
C PHE A 69 -11.06 -15.13 -0.62
N TRP A 70 -10.66 -14.39 0.42
CA TRP A 70 -11.40 -14.49 1.70
C TRP A 70 -12.91 -14.27 1.46
N PRO A 71 -13.81 -15.04 2.08
CA PRO A 71 -13.66 -15.93 3.24
C PRO A 71 -13.21 -17.38 2.92
N TRP A 72 -12.88 -17.70 1.68
CA TRP A 72 -12.43 -19.05 1.35
C TRP A 72 -11.09 -19.38 2.00
N LYS A 73 -10.99 -20.61 2.52
CA LYS A 73 -9.83 -21.06 3.31
C LYS A 73 -8.61 -21.40 2.46
N LYS A 74 -8.73 -21.49 1.12
CA LYS A 74 -7.60 -21.79 0.25
C LYS A 74 -6.61 -20.61 0.21
N GLY A 75 -5.34 -20.91 0.51
CA GLY A 75 -4.26 -19.99 0.32
C GLY A 75 -3.59 -20.20 -1.04
N PHE A 76 -3.17 -19.10 -1.65
CA PHE A 76 -2.46 -19.08 -2.94
C PHE A 76 -1.11 -18.41 -2.77
N CYS A 77 -0.07 -18.98 -3.40
CA CYS A 77 1.24 -18.38 -3.54
C CYS A 77 1.98 -18.98 -4.71
N LEU A 78 2.88 -18.23 -5.34
CA LEU A 78 3.78 -18.75 -6.37
C LEU A 78 5.06 -19.35 -5.80
N GLY A 79 5.41 -19.03 -4.57
CA GLY A 79 6.57 -19.61 -3.90
C GLY A 79 7.93 -19.25 -4.46
N LEU A 80 8.02 -18.19 -5.28
CA LEU A 80 9.23 -17.80 -6.01
C LEU A 80 10.26 -17.10 -5.11
N CYS A 81 9.80 -16.32 -4.15
CA CYS A 81 10.64 -15.49 -3.29
C CYS A 81 10.38 -15.76 -1.80
N SER A 82 11.39 -15.52 -0.97
CA SER A 82 11.24 -15.51 0.48
C SER A 82 11.13 -14.06 0.97
N ALA A 83 10.27 -13.79 1.97
CA ALA A 83 10.12 -12.47 2.56
C ALA A 83 11.44 -11.89 3.12
N ARG A 84 12.38 -12.79 3.49
CA ARG A 84 13.72 -12.44 3.94
C ARG A 84 14.78 -12.57 2.84
N GLY A 85 14.38 -12.90 1.61
CA GLY A 85 15.28 -13.10 0.49
C GLY A 85 15.89 -11.79 -0.03
N LEU A 86 17.00 -11.92 -0.74
CA LEU A 86 17.72 -10.80 -1.35
C LEU A 86 16.80 -9.97 -2.27
N VAL A 87 15.96 -10.61 -3.05
CA VAL A 87 15.01 -9.96 -3.98
C VAL A 87 14.04 -9.05 -3.22
N ASN A 88 13.45 -9.52 -2.13
CA ASN A 88 12.52 -8.73 -1.33
C ASN A 88 13.22 -7.54 -0.65
N ARG A 89 14.45 -7.73 -0.18
CA ARG A 89 15.27 -6.64 0.40
C ARG A 89 15.64 -5.59 -0.66
N ALA A 90 15.98 -6.02 -1.86
CA ALA A 90 16.27 -5.11 -2.97
C ALA A 90 15.03 -4.31 -3.39
N LEU A 91 13.87 -4.95 -3.51
CA LEU A 91 12.61 -4.28 -3.82
C LEU A 91 12.22 -3.27 -2.73
N LEU A 92 12.37 -3.63 -1.46
CA LEU A 92 12.14 -2.71 -0.35
C LEU A 92 13.10 -1.51 -0.41
N GLY A 93 14.38 -1.75 -0.65
CA GLY A 93 15.38 -0.70 -0.81
C GLY A 93 15.04 0.25 -1.95
N CYS A 94 14.70 -0.28 -3.13
CA CYS A 94 14.25 0.53 -4.28
C CYS A 94 12.99 1.33 -3.96
N GLY A 95 12.01 0.73 -3.28
CA GLY A 95 10.79 1.40 -2.86
C GLY A 95 11.06 2.54 -1.88
N MET A 96 11.93 2.32 -0.90
CA MET A 96 12.33 3.37 0.07
C MET A 96 13.05 4.53 -0.60
N VAL A 97 13.97 4.25 -1.51
CA VAL A 97 14.69 5.29 -2.28
C VAL A 97 13.71 6.07 -3.15
N SER A 98 12.82 5.39 -3.87
CA SER A 98 11.80 6.04 -4.70
C SER A 98 10.88 6.94 -3.87
N LEU A 99 10.45 6.48 -2.71
CA LEU A 99 9.62 7.27 -1.80
C LEU A 99 10.38 8.51 -1.31
N ALA A 100 11.63 8.36 -0.90
CA ALA A 100 12.47 9.48 -0.46
C ALA A 100 12.64 10.53 -1.57
N VAL A 101 12.90 10.10 -2.80
CA VAL A 101 13.03 10.99 -3.97
C VAL A 101 11.70 11.73 -4.22
N ILE A 102 10.57 11.03 -4.22
CA ILE A 102 9.26 11.65 -4.42
C ILE A 102 8.96 12.67 -3.32
N LEU A 103 9.23 12.34 -2.06
CA LEU A 103 9.03 13.26 -0.93
C LEU A 103 9.89 14.51 -1.05
N VAL A 104 11.16 14.38 -1.45
CA VAL A 104 12.06 15.53 -1.65
C VAL A 104 11.57 16.42 -2.79
N ILE A 105 11.14 15.83 -3.92
CA ILE A 105 10.67 16.59 -5.08
C ILE A 105 9.32 17.28 -4.80
N SER A 106 8.43 16.60 -4.09
CA SER A 106 7.06 17.09 -3.79
C SER A 106 7.01 17.99 -2.54
N ALA A 107 8.05 18.00 -1.71
CA ALA A 107 8.09 18.81 -0.50
C ALA A 107 8.00 20.32 -0.82
N PRO A 108 7.37 21.12 0.05
CA PRO A 108 7.36 22.59 -0.09
C PRO A 108 8.74 23.20 -0.25
N ALA A 109 9.74 22.64 0.45
CA ALA A 109 11.13 23.04 0.34
C ALA A 109 11.72 22.84 -1.06
N GLY A 110 11.41 21.72 -1.73
CA GLY A 110 11.84 21.47 -3.11
C GLY A 110 11.24 22.46 -4.10
N ARG A 111 9.98 22.83 -3.90
CA ARG A 111 9.30 23.87 -4.71
C ARG A 111 9.89 25.26 -4.47
N LEU A 112 10.24 25.57 -3.23
CA LEU A 112 10.92 26.84 -2.89
C LEU A 112 12.32 26.89 -3.51
N MET A 113 13.09 25.82 -3.39
CA MET A 113 14.42 25.72 -3.99
C MET A 113 14.35 25.86 -5.53
N ALA A 114 13.40 25.22 -6.18
CA ALA A 114 13.19 25.36 -7.61
C ALA A 114 12.82 26.81 -8.02
N LYS A 115 12.04 27.51 -7.21
CA LYS A 115 11.72 28.93 -7.42
C LYS A 115 12.96 29.81 -7.25
N ILE A 116 13.77 29.58 -6.23
CA ILE A 116 15.02 30.32 -5.98
C ILE A 116 15.99 30.10 -7.12
N MET A 117 16.20 28.85 -7.55
CA MET A 117 17.07 28.51 -8.67
C MET A 117 16.64 29.20 -9.97
N ARG A 118 15.33 29.23 -10.27
CA ARG A 118 14.80 29.96 -11.44
C ARG A 118 15.01 31.48 -11.33
N ALA A 119 14.92 32.03 -10.14
CA ALA A 119 15.15 33.47 -9.92
C ALA A 119 16.62 33.87 -10.09
N ILE A 120 17.56 32.95 -9.79
CA ILE A 120 19.00 33.20 -9.89
C ILE A 120 19.52 32.95 -11.30
N TYR A 121 19.03 31.90 -11.97
CA TYR A 121 19.57 31.46 -13.27
C TYR A 121 18.63 31.70 -14.46
N GLY A 122 17.39 32.08 -14.20
CA GLY A 122 16.42 32.44 -15.22
C GLY A 122 16.43 33.88 -15.57
#